data_8facf74124c933f6f29e79a6e55f4f76
#
_entry.id   8facf74124c933f6f29e79a6e55f4f76
#
_cell.length_a   1.000
_cell.length_b   1.000
_cell.length_c   1.000
_cell.angle_alpha   90.00
_cell.angle_beta   90.00
_cell.angle_gamma   90.00
#
_symmetry.space_group_name_H-M   'P 1'
#
loop_
_entity.id
_entity.type
_entity.pdbx_description
1 polymer ?
#
loop_
_entity_poly.entity_id
_entity_poly.type
_entity_poly.pdbx_seq_one_letter_code
_entity_poly.pdbx_strand_id
1 'polypeptide(L)'
;FGSQLSLVFGICYHFIQGARECALAGEPFFGAVFEKRYNKNGELDLFSAEEEEYDKWAQKEEAELNALYYKDKSAYNKRKKDLEIEMRDKRPPLRKLLFSLSAIWFIALVTTAIISTTDYSIFIKMIVLSVASMCFGPILGAIMIGMDENDGLRILKLTVFITFLTAIIGIYSGIDFSSLGYILIIPLFILVIWNLLNIFINFTSVSKRIMGFFGSIIFIGYLLYDFYRLEQASANGINDWNTAFNIGFSIYLDVINLLLELLEAMG
;
A
#
# COMPACT_ATOMS: atom_id res chain seq x y z
N PHE A 1 -11.91 -8.44 -10.20
CA PHE A 1 -10.86 -7.59 -9.57
C PHE A 1 -10.99 -6.11 -9.97
N GLY A 2 -11.35 -5.81 -11.21
CA GLY A 2 -11.48 -4.42 -11.70
C GLY A 2 -12.40 -3.54 -10.85
N SER A 3 -13.54 -4.07 -10.40
CA SER A 3 -14.45 -3.36 -9.49
C SER A 3 -13.80 -3.03 -8.13
N GLN A 4 -12.98 -3.94 -7.59
CA GLN A 4 -12.28 -3.73 -6.32
C GLN A 4 -11.17 -2.69 -6.44
N LEU A 5 -10.39 -2.72 -7.52
CA LEU A 5 -9.40 -1.69 -7.82
C LEU A 5 -10.05 -0.32 -8.04
N SER A 6 -11.17 -0.27 -8.79
CA SER A 6 -11.93 0.96 -8.96
C SER A 6 -12.44 1.51 -7.63
N LEU A 7 -12.84 0.64 -6.70
CA LEU A 7 -13.26 1.03 -5.36
C LEU A 7 -12.09 1.65 -4.57
N VAL A 8 -10.91 0.99 -4.53
CA VAL A 8 -9.71 1.51 -3.86
C VAL A 8 -9.31 2.87 -4.44
N PHE A 9 -9.16 2.94 -5.76
CA PHE A 9 -8.67 4.16 -6.43
C PHE A 9 -9.68 5.29 -6.38
N GLY A 10 -10.99 4.98 -6.48
CA GLY A 10 -12.06 5.95 -6.34
C GLY A 10 -12.09 6.56 -4.93
N ILE A 11 -12.03 5.72 -3.89
CA ILE A 11 -11.99 6.17 -2.49
C ILE A 11 -10.71 6.97 -2.22
N CYS A 12 -9.55 6.50 -2.69
CA CYS A 12 -8.28 7.22 -2.58
C CYS A 12 -8.38 8.62 -3.20
N TYR A 13 -8.88 8.72 -4.42
CA TYR A 13 -9.07 10.00 -5.11
C TYR A 13 -10.00 10.94 -4.33
N HIS A 14 -11.18 10.45 -3.90
CA HIS A 14 -12.12 11.24 -3.11
C HIS A 14 -11.55 11.65 -1.75
N PHE A 15 -10.74 10.81 -1.12
CA PHE A 15 -10.05 11.15 0.12
C PHE A 15 -9.10 12.34 -0.08
N ILE A 16 -8.28 12.32 -1.14
CA ILE A 16 -7.37 13.41 -1.49
C ILE A 16 -8.15 14.69 -1.83
N GLN A 17 -9.23 14.59 -2.63
CA GLN A 17 -10.05 15.76 -2.98
C GLN A 17 -10.73 16.36 -1.76
N GLY A 18 -11.25 15.53 -0.84
CA GLY A 18 -11.83 16.00 0.42
C GLY A 18 -10.82 16.73 1.29
N ALA A 19 -9.59 16.23 1.38
CA ALA A 19 -8.50 16.91 2.10
C ALA A 19 -8.16 18.27 1.44
N ARG A 20 -8.13 18.35 0.10
CA ARG A 20 -7.91 19.60 -0.64
C ARG A 20 -9.02 20.61 -0.42
N GLU A 21 -10.27 20.19 -0.48
CA GLU A 21 -11.43 21.05 -0.24
C GLU A 21 -11.41 21.63 1.19
N CYS A 22 -11.18 20.80 2.20
CA CYS A 22 -11.03 21.24 3.59
C CYS A 22 -9.84 22.21 3.76
N ALA A 23 -8.69 21.93 3.17
CA ALA A 23 -7.53 22.82 3.20
C ALA A 23 -7.85 24.18 2.55
N LEU A 24 -8.59 24.20 1.45
CA LEU A 24 -9.04 25.42 0.78
C LEU A 24 -10.04 26.22 1.62
N ALA A 25 -10.91 25.54 2.35
CA ALA A 25 -11.87 26.16 3.26
C ALA A 25 -11.24 26.58 4.60
N GLY A 26 -10.05 26.09 4.95
CA GLY A 26 -9.43 26.28 6.27
C GLY A 26 -10.08 25.43 7.36
N GLU A 27 -10.73 24.32 6.97
CA GLU A 27 -11.43 23.39 7.86
C GLU A 27 -10.59 22.14 8.11
N PRO A 28 -10.72 21.49 9.28
CA PRO A 28 -10.02 20.24 9.55
C PRO A 28 -10.62 19.08 8.76
N PHE A 29 -9.78 18.25 8.17
CA PHE A 29 -10.14 16.99 7.52
C PHE A 29 -9.83 15.81 8.45
N PHE A 30 -10.88 15.13 8.93
CA PHE A 30 -10.76 14.09 9.97
C PHE A 30 -9.93 14.52 11.20
N GLY A 31 -10.02 15.81 11.56
CA GLY A 31 -9.32 16.39 12.70
C GLY A 31 -7.87 16.83 12.41
N ALA A 32 -7.35 16.61 11.23
CA ALA A 32 -6.06 17.15 10.77
C ALA A 32 -6.26 18.47 10.04
N VAL A 33 -5.43 19.46 10.33
CA VAL A 33 -5.42 20.74 9.62
C VAL A 33 -4.33 20.71 8.56
N PHE A 34 -4.72 20.92 7.31
CA PHE A 34 -3.81 21.01 6.19
C PHE A 34 -3.55 22.46 5.80
N GLU A 35 -2.27 22.80 5.67
CA GLU A 35 -1.84 24.09 5.16
C GLU A 35 -1.69 24.08 3.65
N LYS A 36 -1.95 25.22 3.00
CA LYS A 36 -1.78 25.41 1.57
C LYS A 36 -0.31 25.63 1.27
N ARG A 37 0.32 24.70 0.61
CA ARG A 37 1.63 24.88 -0.02
C ARG A 37 1.51 24.71 -1.51
N TYR A 38 2.47 25.22 -2.25
CA TYR A 38 2.57 25.03 -3.68
C TYR A 38 3.92 24.40 -3.97
N ASN A 39 3.90 23.29 -4.73
CA ASN A 39 5.12 22.62 -5.15
C ASN A 39 5.86 23.46 -6.22
N LYS A 40 7.02 22.97 -6.67
CA LYS A 40 7.85 23.66 -7.67
C LYS A 40 7.13 23.87 -9.01
N ASN A 41 6.08 23.13 -9.28
CA ASN A 41 5.26 23.19 -10.49
C ASN A 41 4.07 24.15 -10.33
N GLY A 42 3.89 24.77 -9.16
CA GLY A 42 2.75 25.64 -8.85
C GLY A 42 1.45 24.88 -8.54
N GLU A 43 1.50 23.57 -8.31
CA GLU A 43 0.37 22.75 -7.93
C GLU A 43 0.18 22.79 -6.41
N LEU A 44 -1.08 22.73 -5.94
CA LEU A 44 -1.37 22.65 -4.50
C LEU A 44 -0.79 21.35 -3.95
N ASP A 45 -0.03 21.47 -2.87
CA ASP A 45 0.58 20.39 -2.10
C ASP A 45 0.06 20.47 -0.66
N LEU A 46 -0.52 19.38 -0.17
CA LEU A 46 -1.13 19.31 1.14
C LEU A 46 -0.07 19.04 2.21
N PHE A 47 -0.02 19.89 3.21
CA PHE A 47 0.93 19.79 4.30
C PHE A 47 0.22 19.89 5.65
N SER A 48 0.55 19.02 6.58
CA SER A 48 0.08 19.11 7.96
C SER A 48 1.26 19.34 8.91
N ALA A 49 1.30 20.53 9.50
CA ALA A 49 2.33 20.90 10.49
C ALA A 49 2.27 19.99 11.72
N GLU A 50 1.06 19.59 12.16
CA GLU A 50 0.85 18.71 13.31
C GLU A 50 1.45 17.31 13.06
N GLU A 51 1.28 16.75 11.84
CA GLU A 51 1.84 15.46 11.47
C GLU A 51 3.38 15.53 11.41
N GLU A 52 3.94 16.59 10.84
CA GLU A 52 5.40 16.79 10.76
C GLU A 52 6.01 16.99 12.15
N GLU A 53 5.36 17.75 13.03
CA GLU A 53 5.81 17.96 14.40
C GLU A 53 5.81 16.64 15.19
N TYR A 54 4.74 15.85 15.06
CA TYR A 54 4.66 14.53 15.65
C TYR A 54 5.79 13.62 15.17
N ASP A 55 6.08 13.58 13.86
CA ASP A 55 7.14 12.74 13.30
C ASP A 55 8.53 13.16 13.79
N LYS A 56 8.81 14.45 13.86
CA LYS A 56 10.07 14.98 14.43
C LYS A 56 10.23 14.61 15.89
N TRP A 57 9.17 14.74 16.67
CA TRP A 57 9.16 14.36 18.07
C TRP A 57 9.38 12.83 18.22
N ALA A 58 8.63 12.00 17.49
CA ALA A 58 8.74 10.56 17.57
C ALA A 58 10.14 10.05 17.19
N GLN A 59 10.72 10.57 16.10
CA GLN A 59 12.08 10.21 15.66
C GLN A 59 13.14 10.58 16.71
N LYS A 60 12.99 11.73 17.39
CA LYS A 60 13.90 12.13 18.45
C LYS A 60 13.82 11.18 19.64
N GLU A 61 12.61 10.86 20.10
CA GLU A 61 12.39 9.95 21.24
C GLU A 61 12.88 8.52 20.93
N GLU A 62 12.66 8.03 19.70
CA GLU A 62 13.19 6.74 19.28
C GLU A 62 14.73 6.71 19.22
N ALA A 63 15.35 7.80 18.76
CA ALA A 63 16.81 7.90 18.75
C ALA A 63 17.39 7.89 20.19
N GLU A 64 16.75 8.60 21.13
CA GLU A 64 17.13 8.59 22.54
C GLU A 64 16.94 7.20 23.17
N LEU A 65 15.83 6.53 22.85
CA LEU A 65 15.56 5.16 23.29
C LEU A 65 16.63 4.19 22.77
N ASN A 66 17.00 4.26 21.49
CA ASN A 66 18.03 3.43 20.90
C ASN A 66 19.41 3.67 21.53
N ALA A 67 19.75 4.91 21.88
CA ALA A 67 20.98 5.21 22.60
C ALA A 67 20.99 4.61 24.02
N LEU A 68 19.83 4.49 24.66
CA LEU A 68 19.68 3.90 25.98
C LEU A 68 19.89 2.38 25.95
N TYR A 69 19.54 1.70 24.84
CA TYR A 69 19.68 0.24 24.67
C TYR A 69 21.10 -0.25 24.94
N TYR A 70 22.11 0.49 24.47
CA TYR A 70 23.54 0.14 24.66
C TYR A 70 24.09 0.50 26.04
N LYS A 71 23.38 1.37 26.81
CA LYS A 71 23.85 1.85 28.12
C LYS A 71 23.21 1.06 29.27
N ASP A 72 21.91 0.89 29.24
CA ASP A 72 21.12 0.25 30.31
C ASP A 72 19.88 -0.45 29.73
N LYS A 73 19.94 -1.76 29.61
CA LYS A 73 18.85 -2.58 29.07
C LYS A 73 17.59 -2.56 29.95
N SER A 74 17.73 -2.38 31.27
CA SER A 74 16.57 -2.31 32.18
C SER A 74 15.83 -1.00 32.01
N ALA A 75 16.57 0.11 31.99
CA ALA A 75 16.02 1.43 31.73
C ALA A 75 15.39 1.53 30.31
N TYR A 76 16.03 0.92 29.31
CA TYR A 76 15.48 0.78 27.97
C TYR A 76 14.09 0.12 27.95
N ASN A 77 13.93 -1.02 28.60
CA ASN A 77 12.66 -1.76 28.60
C ASN A 77 11.54 -0.97 29.29
N LYS A 78 11.86 -0.24 30.35
CA LYS A 78 10.90 0.65 31.01
C LYS A 78 10.54 1.83 30.11
N ARG A 79 11.54 2.57 29.60
CA ARG A 79 11.30 3.74 28.74
C ARG A 79 10.55 3.36 27.45
N LYS A 80 10.82 2.19 26.89
CA LYS A 80 10.10 1.68 25.71
C LYS A 80 8.59 1.59 25.95
N LYS A 81 8.17 1.03 27.09
CA LYS A 81 6.73 0.94 27.41
C LYS A 81 6.10 2.31 27.63
N ASP A 82 6.80 3.19 28.32
CA ASP A 82 6.33 4.55 28.57
C ASP A 82 6.20 5.32 27.24
N LEU A 83 7.20 5.19 26.34
CA LEU A 83 7.19 5.82 25.02
C LEU A 83 6.05 5.29 24.15
N GLU A 84 5.78 3.99 24.14
CA GLU A 84 4.64 3.40 23.39
C GLU A 84 3.30 4.02 23.82
N ILE A 85 3.13 4.30 25.11
CA ILE A 85 1.93 4.97 25.64
C ILE A 85 1.91 6.44 25.20
N GLU A 86 3.01 7.17 25.36
CA GLU A 86 3.12 8.58 24.96
C GLU A 86 2.87 8.75 23.44
N MET A 87 3.45 7.89 22.61
CA MET A 87 3.24 7.90 21.16
C MET A 87 1.78 7.65 20.78
N ARG A 88 1.10 6.73 21.48
CA ARG A 88 -0.32 6.47 21.26
C ARG A 88 -1.19 7.67 21.64
N ASP A 89 -0.91 8.30 22.76
CA ASP A 89 -1.74 9.38 23.30
C ASP A 89 -1.55 10.68 22.50
N LYS A 90 -0.32 10.99 22.09
CA LYS A 90 0.03 12.17 21.26
C LYS A 90 -0.27 12.01 19.77
N ARG A 91 -0.62 10.79 19.32
CA ARG A 91 -0.86 10.53 17.89
C ARG A 91 -1.98 11.41 17.33
N PRO A 92 -1.74 12.10 16.19
CA PRO A 92 -2.75 12.92 15.54
C PRO A 92 -4.05 12.17 15.22
N PRO A 93 -5.22 12.84 15.21
CA PRO A 93 -6.52 12.17 14.99
C PRO A 93 -6.61 11.41 13.67
N LEU A 94 -6.13 12.00 12.57
CA LEU A 94 -6.10 11.35 11.26
C LEU A 94 -5.26 10.06 11.30
N ARG A 95 -4.10 10.10 11.93
CA ARG A 95 -3.20 8.94 12.08
C ARG A 95 -3.82 7.84 12.95
N LYS A 96 -4.62 8.20 13.97
CA LYS A 96 -5.39 7.21 14.76
C LYS A 96 -6.44 6.49 13.90
N LEU A 97 -7.15 7.24 13.06
CA LEU A 97 -8.12 6.69 12.12
C LEU A 97 -7.43 5.74 11.12
N LEU A 98 -6.34 6.18 10.49
CA LEU A 98 -5.59 5.38 9.52
C LEU A 98 -5.02 4.10 10.12
N PHE A 99 -4.53 4.16 11.36
CA PHE A 99 -4.05 2.98 12.08
C PHE A 99 -5.19 1.96 12.31
N SER A 100 -6.38 2.42 12.69
CA SER A 100 -7.54 1.56 12.86
C SER A 100 -7.99 0.93 11.52
N LEU A 101 -8.01 1.73 10.45
CA LEU A 101 -8.31 1.22 9.10
C LEU A 101 -7.27 0.21 8.61
N SER A 102 -5.98 0.43 8.90
CA SER A 102 -4.91 -0.52 8.55
C SER A 102 -5.07 -1.86 9.26
N ALA A 103 -5.49 -1.86 10.53
CA ALA A 103 -5.77 -3.10 11.25
C ALA A 103 -6.96 -3.86 10.66
N ILE A 104 -8.05 -3.17 10.34
CA ILE A 104 -9.23 -3.77 9.69
C ILE A 104 -8.86 -4.30 8.31
N TRP A 105 -8.14 -3.51 7.51
CA TRP A 105 -7.64 -3.90 6.20
C TRP A 105 -6.80 -5.18 6.25
N PHE A 106 -5.84 -5.25 7.17
CA PHE A 106 -4.98 -6.43 7.31
C PHE A 106 -5.78 -7.68 7.68
N ILE A 107 -6.70 -7.57 8.66
CA ILE A 107 -7.57 -8.67 9.05
C ILE A 107 -8.44 -9.12 7.85
N ALA A 108 -9.03 -8.18 7.11
CA ALA A 108 -9.85 -8.48 5.95
C ALA A 108 -9.04 -9.16 4.83
N LEU A 109 -7.79 -8.72 4.58
CA LEU A 109 -6.91 -9.36 3.60
C LEU A 109 -6.54 -10.80 4.00
N VAL A 110 -6.13 -11.02 5.25
CA VAL A 110 -5.81 -12.36 5.75
C VAL A 110 -7.04 -13.26 5.67
N THR A 111 -8.21 -12.73 6.06
CA THR A 111 -9.47 -13.47 5.95
C THR A 111 -9.77 -13.82 4.49
N THR A 112 -9.61 -12.88 3.55
CA THR A 112 -9.80 -13.13 2.12
C THR A 112 -8.86 -14.22 1.63
N ALA A 113 -7.59 -14.19 2.01
CA ALA A 113 -6.60 -15.21 1.64
C ALA A 113 -6.99 -16.60 2.16
N ILE A 114 -7.48 -16.70 3.40
CA ILE A 114 -7.94 -17.98 3.98
C ILE A 114 -9.19 -18.50 3.27
N ILE A 115 -10.20 -17.64 3.09
CA ILE A 115 -11.47 -18.07 2.48
C ILE A 115 -11.35 -18.29 0.96
N SER A 116 -10.33 -17.75 0.30
CA SER A 116 -10.08 -17.97 -1.14
C SER A 116 -9.84 -19.45 -1.45
N THR A 117 -9.17 -20.16 -0.54
CA THR A 117 -8.83 -21.59 -0.67
C THR A 117 -9.94 -22.53 -0.20
N THR A 118 -11.06 -22.02 0.28
CA THR A 118 -12.17 -22.79 0.82
C THR A 118 -13.42 -22.67 -0.06
N ASP A 119 -14.39 -23.58 0.12
CA ASP A 119 -15.64 -23.61 -0.66
C ASP A 119 -16.71 -22.62 -0.18
N TYR A 120 -16.29 -21.50 0.44
CA TYR A 120 -17.24 -20.45 0.76
C TYR A 120 -17.87 -19.83 -0.50
N SER A 121 -19.12 -19.37 -0.34
CA SER A 121 -19.82 -18.65 -1.41
C SER A 121 -18.99 -17.48 -1.94
N ILE A 122 -18.95 -17.31 -3.26
CA ILE A 122 -18.32 -16.19 -3.94
C ILE A 122 -18.79 -14.83 -3.37
N PHE A 123 -20.05 -14.75 -2.96
CA PHE A 123 -20.63 -13.53 -2.40
C PHE A 123 -19.93 -13.12 -1.09
N ILE A 124 -19.63 -14.08 -0.20
CA ILE A 124 -18.89 -13.84 1.05
C ILE A 124 -17.46 -13.39 0.72
N LYS A 125 -16.79 -14.08 -0.21
CA LYS A 125 -15.43 -13.71 -0.65
C LYS A 125 -15.38 -12.28 -1.18
N MET A 126 -16.35 -11.89 -2.00
CA MET A 126 -16.43 -10.53 -2.54
C MET A 126 -16.72 -9.48 -1.48
N ILE A 127 -17.59 -9.76 -0.49
CA ILE A 127 -17.87 -8.82 0.61
C ILE A 127 -16.61 -8.56 1.43
N VAL A 128 -15.89 -9.61 1.83
CA VAL A 128 -14.68 -9.45 2.65
C VAL A 128 -13.60 -8.68 1.89
N LEU A 129 -13.40 -8.98 0.60
CA LEU A 129 -12.47 -8.23 -0.25
C LEU A 129 -12.91 -6.77 -0.42
N SER A 130 -14.23 -6.50 -0.51
CA SER A 130 -14.74 -5.12 -0.60
C SER A 130 -14.45 -4.34 0.67
N VAL A 131 -14.58 -4.94 1.85
CA VAL A 131 -14.19 -4.31 3.12
C VAL A 131 -12.71 -3.95 3.13
N ALA A 132 -11.83 -4.88 2.70
CA ALA A 132 -10.42 -4.60 2.57
C ALA A 132 -10.16 -3.42 1.61
N SER A 133 -10.79 -3.42 0.44
CA SER A 133 -10.66 -2.36 -0.56
C SER A 133 -11.13 -0.99 -0.05
N MET A 134 -12.26 -0.95 0.68
CA MET A 134 -12.77 0.29 1.28
C MET A 134 -11.84 0.86 2.35
N CYS A 135 -11.22 0.01 3.17
CA CYS A 135 -10.26 0.47 4.18
C CYS A 135 -8.95 0.93 3.56
N PHE A 136 -8.51 0.31 2.47
CA PHE A 136 -7.23 0.62 1.85
C PHE A 136 -7.23 1.95 1.08
N GLY A 137 -8.36 2.36 0.51
CA GLY A 137 -8.47 3.62 -0.24
C GLY A 137 -8.01 4.86 0.55
N PRO A 138 -8.54 5.13 1.76
CA PRO A 138 -8.09 6.23 2.61
C PRO A 138 -6.62 6.11 3.04
N ILE A 139 -6.14 4.88 3.32
CA ILE A 139 -4.75 4.62 3.68
C ILE A 139 -3.83 5.04 2.53
N LEU A 140 -4.16 4.61 1.31
CA LEU A 140 -3.43 4.97 0.10
C LEU A 140 -3.46 6.48 -0.16
N GLY A 141 -4.62 7.12 0.03
CA GLY A 141 -4.76 8.58 -0.09
C GLY A 141 -3.86 9.33 0.88
N ALA A 142 -3.79 8.86 2.13
CA ALA A 142 -2.90 9.46 3.14
C ALA A 142 -1.42 9.23 2.84
N ILE A 143 -1.03 8.07 2.31
CA ILE A 143 0.35 7.82 1.84
C ILE A 143 0.71 8.82 0.74
N MET A 144 -0.19 9.05 -0.23
CA MET A 144 0.05 9.98 -1.32
C MET A 144 0.14 11.45 -0.82
N ILE A 145 -0.70 11.86 0.13
CA ILE A 145 -0.60 13.18 0.75
C ILE A 145 0.74 13.35 1.49
N GLY A 146 1.25 12.29 2.11
CA GLY A 146 2.53 12.33 2.83
C GLY A 146 3.77 12.51 1.95
N MET A 147 3.64 12.36 0.62
CA MET A 147 4.76 12.50 -0.32
C MET A 147 4.65 13.72 -1.26
N ASP A 148 3.61 14.04 -1.79
CA ASP A 148 3.03 15.03 -2.71
C ASP A 148 1.93 14.28 -3.46
N GLU A 149 0.70 14.63 -3.16
CA GLU A 149 -0.45 13.92 -3.71
C GLU A 149 -0.55 14.03 -5.25
N ASN A 150 0.07 15.05 -5.85
CA ASN A 150 0.12 15.19 -7.32
C ASN A 150 1.02 14.12 -7.94
N ASP A 151 2.20 13.89 -7.34
CA ASP A 151 3.11 12.83 -7.77
C ASP A 151 2.50 11.46 -7.48
N GLY A 152 1.86 11.27 -6.32
CA GLY A 152 1.10 10.05 -6.00
C GLY A 152 0.04 9.73 -7.05
N LEU A 153 -0.75 10.73 -7.49
CA LEU A 153 -1.76 10.56 -8.54
C LEU A 153 -1.16 10.28 -9.92
N ARG A 154 0.03 10.81 -10.22
CA ARG A 154 0.78 10.48 -11.46
C ARG A 154 1.24 9.03 -11.44
N ILE A 155 1.76 8.57 -10.30
CA ILE A 155 2.20 7.18 -10.11
C ILE A 155 1.01 6.23 -10.20
N LEU A 156 -0.14 6.58 -9.64
CA LEU A 156 -1.37 5.81 -9.78
C LEU A 156 -1.78 5.62 -11.25
N LYS A 157 -1.74 6.69 -12.05
CA LYS A 157 -2.01 6.62 -13.49
C LYS A 157 -1.01 5.73 -14.22
N LEU A 158 0.28 5.81 -13.85
CA LEU A 158 1.33 4.95 -14.39
C LEU A 158 1.07 3.47 -14.06
N THR A 159 0.68 3.16 -12.81
CA THR A 159 0.33 1.80 -12.38
C THR A 159 -0.82 1.22 -13.21
N VAL A 160 -1.89 2.01 -13.41
CA VAL A 160 -3.02 1.61 -14.26
C VAL A 160 -2.57 1.33 -15.69
N PHE A 161 -1.72 2.19 -16.24
CA PHE A 161 -1.19 2.02 -17.58
C PHE A 161 -0.32 0.75 -17.71
N ILE A 162 0.58 0.51 -16.76
CA ILE A 162 1.41 -0.72 -16.73
C ILE A 162 0.52 -1.96 -16.60
N THR A 163 -0.47 -1.93 -15.71
CA THR A 163 -1.43 -3.04 -15.55
C THR A 163 -2.17 -3.35 -16.85
N PHE A 164 -2.60 -2.31 -17.57
CA PHE A 164 -3.26 -2.49 -18.86
C PHE A 164 -2.34 -3.09 -19.92
N LEU A 165 -1.08 -2.63 -19.99
CA LEU A 165 -0.09 -3.19 -20.92
C LEU A 165 0.24 -4.64 -20.58
N THR A 166 0.43 -4.98 -19.31
CA THR A 166 0.70 -6.35 -18.87
C THR A 166 -0.48 -7.27 -19.15
N ALA A 167 -1.73 -6.78 -19.04
CA ALA A 167 -2.92 -7.54 -19.40
C ALA A 167 -2.94 -7.86 -20.91
N ILE A 168 -2.65 -6.88 -21.76
CA ILE A 168 -2.58 -7.11 -23.22
C ILE A 168 -1.50 -8.14 -23.55
N ILE A 169 -0.31 -7.98 -22.99
CA ILE A 169 0.81 -8.88 -23.25
C ILE A 169 0.51 -10.28 -22.71
N GLY A 170 0.05 -10.39 -21.46
CA GLY A 170 -0.23 -11.68 -20.83
C GLY A 170 -1.32 -12.49 -21.54
N ILE A 171 -2.35 -11.81 -22.07
CA ILE A 171 -3.49 -12.48 -22.73
C ILE A 171 -3.23 -12.74 -24.22
N TYR A 172 -2.64 -11.78 -24.95
CA TYR A 172 -2.64 -11.82 -26.43
C TYR A 172 -1.28 -12.08 -27.05
N SER A 173 -0.17 -12.09 -26.31
CA SER A 173 1.17 -12.27 -26.91
C SER A 173 1.44 -13.69 -27.42
N GLY A 174 0.73 -14.69 -26.91
CA GLY A 174 1.03 -16.10 -27.16
C GLY A 174 2.32 -16.61 -26.53
N ILE A 175 2.97 -15.79 -25.68
CA ILE A 175 4.18 -16.17 -24.95
C ILE A 175 3.81 -17.01 -23.73
N ASP A 176 4.54 -18.11 -23.52
CA ASP A 176 4.38 -18.92 -22.32
C ASP A 176 5.09 -18.27 -21.11
N PHE A 177 4.29 -17.69 -20.21
CA PHE A 177 4.77 -17.11 -18.96
C PHE A 177 4.70 -18.05 -17.76
N SER A 178 4.42 -19.36 -17.96
CA SER A 178 4.26 -20.33 -16.86
C SER A 178 5.49 -20.41 -15.94
N SER A 179 6.68 -20.27 -16.50
CA SER A 179 7.93 -20.28 -15.75
C SER A 179 8.13 -19.09 -14.83
N LEU A 180 7.50 -17.94 -15.11
CA LEU A 180 7.63 -16.74 -14.26
C LEU A 180 7.14 -17.00 -12.84
N GLY A 181 6.06 -17.76 -12.66
CA GLY A 181 5.54 -18.08 -11.33
C GLY A 181 6.56 -18.72 -10.40
N TYR A 182 7.47 -19.54 -10.94
CA TYR A 182 8.54 -20.17 -10.14
C TYR A 182 9.77 -19.29 -10.02
N ILE A 183 10.17 -18.62 -11.09
CA ILE A 183 11.36 -17.76 -11.12
C ILE A 183 11.20 -16.57 -10.16
N LEU A 184 10.01 -15.99 -10.09
CA LEU A 184 9.74 -14.80 -9.29
C LEU A 184 9.57 -15.07 -7.79
N ILE A 185 9.42 -16.33 -7.35
CA ILE A 185 9.30 -16.67 -5.92
C ILE A 185 10.55 -16.23 -5.14
N ILE A 186 11.75 -16.47 -5.69
CA ILE A 186 13.01 -16.13 -4.99
C ILE A 186 13.17 -14.61 -4.85
N PRO A 187 13.05 -13.80 -5.92
CA PRO A 187 13.09 -12.35 -5.79
C PRO A 187 12.00 -11.78 -4.87
N LEU A 188 10.79 -12.33 -4.92
CA LEU A 188 9.71 -11.92 -4.01
C LEU A 188 10.07 -12.19 -2.55
N PHE A 189 10.63 -13.37 -2.25
CA PHE A 189 11.06 -13.70 -0.89
C PHE A 189 12.16 -12.77 -0.38
N ILE A 190 13.10 -12.39 -1.25
CA ILE A 190 14.13 -11.38 -0.94
C ILE A 190 13.50 -10.03 -0.65
N LEU A 191 12.52 -9.59 -1.47
CA LEU A 191 11.80 -8.34 -1.29
C LEU A 191 11.04 -8.33 0.05
N VAL A 192 10.36 -9.42 0.41
CA VAL A 192 9.65 -9.54 1.69
C VAL A 192 10.63 -9.45 2.87
N ILE A 193 11.77 -10.15 2.81
CA ILE A 193 12.80 -10.03 3.85
C ILE A 193 13.33 -8.61 3.95
N TRP A 194 13.59 -7.95 2.82
CA TRP A 194 14.03 -6.57 2.79
C TRP A 194 13.02 -5.64 3.47
N ASN A 195 11.74 -5.75 3.13
CA ASN A 195 10.67 -4.94 3.73
C ASN A 195 10.53 -5.21 5.23
N LEU A 196 10.69 -6.46 5.68
CA LEU A 196 10.72 -6.78 7.11
C LEU A 196 11.93 -6.16 7.81
N LEU A 197 13.12 -6.22 7.20
CA LEU A 197 14.31 -5.60 7.75
C LEU A 197 14.19 -4.07 7.81
N ASN A 198 13.50 -3.45 6.85
CA ASN A 198 13.28 -2.00 6.83
C ASN A 198 12.45 -1.50 8.03
N ILE A 199 11.64 -2.35 8.64
CA ILE A 199 10.90 -2.03 9.88
C ILE A 199 11.88 -1.86 11.07
N PHE A 200 12.97 -2.63 11.09
CA PHE A 200 13.94 -2.65 12.20
C PHE A 200 15.17 -1.79 11.94
N ILE A 201 15.54 -1.65 10.66
CA ILE A 201 16.75 -0.94 10.21
C ILE A 201 16.29 0.18 9.28
N ASN A 202 16.46 1.43 9.69
CA ASN A 202 16.16 2.58 8.83
C ASN A 202 17.17 2.65 7.68
N PHE A 203 16.83 2.06 6.53
CA PHE A 203 17.63 2.17 5.32
C PHE A 203 17.58 3.59 4.74
N THR A 204 18.63 3.94 3.98
CA THR A 204 18.70 5.23 3.31
C THR A 204 17.59 5.35 2.25
N SER A 205 17.13 6.58 1.97
CA SER A 205 16.13 6.84 0.93
C SER A 205 16.54 6.28 -0.44
N VAL A 206 17.84 6.34 -0.77
CA VAL A 206 18.36 5.77 -2.03
C VAL A 206 18.19 4.25 -2.07
N SER A 207 18.48 3.55 -0.96
CA SER A 207 18.28 2.09 -0.89
C SER A 207 16.82 1.70 -1.04
N LYS A 208 15.91 2.45 -0.42
CA LYS A 208 14.46 2.25 -0.54
C LYS A 208 13.99 2.40 -1.98
N ARG A 209 14.39 3.49 -2.64
CA ARG A 209 14.05 3.74 -4.06
C ARG A 209 14.55 2.63 -5.00
N ILE A 210 15.78 2.16 -4.79
CA ILE A 210 16.33 1.05 -5.59
C ILE A 210 15.51 -0.22 -5.39
N MET A 211 15.15 -0.55 -4.14
CA MET A 211 14.34 -1.74 -3.86
C MET A 211 12.91 -1.59 -4.39
N GLY A 212 12.29 -0.42 -4.28
CA GLY A 212 10.98 -0.15 -4.89
C GLY A 212 11.01 -0.34 -6.42
N PHE A 213 12.08 0.08 -7.09
CA PHE A 213 12.25 -0.18 -8.52
C PHE A 213 12.35 -1.69 -8.83
N PHE A 214 13.14 -2.44 -8.07
CA PHE A 214 13.23 -3.90 -8.24
C PHE A 214 11.91 -4.59 -7.90
N GLY A 215 11.22 -4.18 -6.84
CA GLY A 215 9.90 -4.66 -6.47
C GLY A 215 8.87 -4.44 -7.58
N SER A 216 8.89 -3.26 -8.22
CA SER A 216 8.02 -2.97 -9.36
C SER A 216 8.24 -3.94 -10.52
N ILE A 217 9.48 -4.30 -10.84
CA ILE A 217 9.80 -5.28 -11.88
C ILE A 217 9.26 -6.68 -11.51
N ILE A 218 9.38 -7.07 -10.24
CA ILE A 218 8.86 -8.36 -9.76
C ILE A 218 7.34 -8.41 -9.94
N PHE A 219 6.60 -7.36 -9.51
CA PHE A 219 5.14 -7.35 -9.62
C PHE A 219 4.63 -7.19 -11.06
N ILE A 220 5.38 -6.52 -11.95
CA ILE A 220 5.12 -6.55 -13.40
C ILE A 220 5.21 -7.99 -13.93
N GLY A 221 6.22 -8.74 -13.49
CA GLY A 221 6.36 -10.15 -13.85
C GLY A 221 5.21 -11.03 -13.34
N TYR A 222 4.76 -10.81 -12.08
CA TYR A 222 3.60 -11.51 -11.54
C TYR A 222 2.30 -11.15 -12.28
N LEU A 223 2.10 -9.89 -12.64
CA LEU A 223 0.95 -9.48 -13.45
C LEU A 223 0.93 -10.17 -14.82
N LEU A 224 2.08 -10.27 -15.50
CA LEU A 224 2.18 -11.02 -16.76
C LEU A 224 1.80 -12.49 -16.56
N TYR A 225 2.30 -13.12 -15.49
CA TYR A 225 1.99 -14.49 -15.14
C TYR A 225 0.50 -14.69 -14.83
N ASP A 226 -0.12 -13.82 -14.04
CA ASP A 226 -1.51 -13.96 -13.63
C ASP A 226 -2.48 -13.69 -14.78
N PHE A 227 -2.18 -12.74 -15.68
CA PHE A 227 -2.98 -12.55 -16.90
C PHE A 227 -2.81 -13.72 -17.87
N TYR A 228 -1.62 -14.32 -17.97
CA TYR A 228 -1.43 -15.57 -18.71
C TYR A 228 -2.24 -16.72 -18.10
N ARG A 229 -2.26 -16.87 -16.76
CA ARG A 229 -3.11 -17.88 -16.09
C ARG A 229 -4.59 -17.66 -16.37
N LEU A 230 -5.03 -16.40 -16.41
CA LEU A 230 -6.42 -16.07 -16.76
C LEU A 230 -6.76 -16.52 -18.17
N GLU A 231 -5.87 -16.27 -19.13
CA GLU A 231 -6.03 -16.74 -20.53
C GLU A 231 -6.06 -18.27 -20.60
N GLN A 232 -5.12 -18.96 -19.94
CA GLN A 232 -5.07 -20.42 -19.91
C GLN A 232 -6.32 -21.04 -19.27
N ALA A 233 -6.86 -20.46 -18.21
CA ALA A 233 -8.10 -20.93 -17.61
C ALA A 233 -9.28 -20.80 -18.60
N SER A 234 -9.34 -19.68 -19.33
CA SER A 234 -10.35 -19.46 -20.38
C SER A 234 -10.20 -20.42 -21.55
N ALA A 235 -8.98 -20.63 -22.05
CA ALA A 235 -8.69 -21.55 -23.18
C ALA A 235 -9.01 -23.01 -22.83
N ASN A 236 -8.81 -23.40 -21.56
CA ASN A 236 -9.15 -24.74 -21.06
C ASN A 236 -10.64 -24.91 -20.69
N GLY A 237 -11.47 -23.89 -20.91
CA GLY A 237 -12.91 -23.95 -20.62
C GLY A 237 -13.23 -23.98 -19.13
N ILE A 238 -12.30 -23.58 -18.27
CA ILE A 238 -12.51 -23.48 -16.82
C ILE A 238 -13.39 -22.25 -16.56
N ASN A 239 -14.64 -22.50 -16.20
CA ASN A 239 -15.64 -21.46 -15.98
C ASN A 239 -16.30 -21.64 -14.59
N ASP A 240 -15.48 -21.56 -13.54
CA ASP A 240 -15.97 -21.61 -12.17
C ASP A 240 -15.57 -20.34 -11.40
N TRP A 241 -16.43 -19.94 -10.47
CA TRP A 241 -16.28 -18.73 -9.68
C TRP A 241 -15.07 -18.74 -8.72
N ASN A 242 -14.66 -19.93 -8.25
CA ASN A 242 -13.54 -20.04 -7.32
C ASN A 242 -12.22 -19.78 -8.03
N THR A 243 -12.01 -20.40 -9.21
CA THR A 243 -10.82 -20.13 -10.03
C THR A 243 -10.78 -18.67 -10.47
N ALA A 244 -11.91 -18.11 -10.93
CA ALA A 244 -12.00 -16.71 -11.34
C ALA A 244 -11.69 -15.75 -10.17
N PHE A 245 -12.20 -16.05 -8.96
CA PHE A 245 -11.90 -15.25 -7.77
C PHE A 245 -10.42 -15.33 -7.41
N ASN A 246 -9.82 -16.52 -7.38
CA ASN A 246 -8.43 -16.71 -7.00
C ASN A 246 -7.47 -15.96 -7.93
N ILE A 247 -7.65 -16.08 -9.24
CA ILE A 247 -6.83 -15.35 -10.21
C ILE A 247 -7.07 -13.85 -10.07
N GLY A 248 -8.32 -13.41 -9.95
CA GLY A 248 -8.67 -12.00 -9.78
C GLY A 248 -8.14 -11.40 -8.48
N PHE A 249 -8.09 -12.17 -7.39
CA PHE A 249 -7.50 -11.76 -6.13
C PHE A 249 -5.97 -11.63 -6.21
N SER A 250 -5.29 -12.57 -6.90
CA SER A 250 -3.85 -12.44 -7.18
C SER A 250 -3.55 -11.17 -7.96
N ILE A 251 -4.25 -10.92 -9.08
CA ILE A 251 -4.08 -9.70 -9.87
C ILE A 251 -4.34 -8.44 -9.03
N TYR A 252 -5.37 -8.45 -8.17
CA TYR A 252 -5.65 -7.33 -7.25
C TYR A 252 -4.47 -7.04 -6.35
N LEU A 253 -3.88 -8.06 -5.71
CA LEU A 253 -2.73 -7.91 -4.83
C LEU A 253 -1.49 -7.40 -5.59
N ASP A 254 -1.24 -7.94 -6.79
CA ASP A 254 -0.09 -7.54 -7.59
C ASP A 254 -0.17 -6.08 -8.05
N VAL A 255 -1.37 -5.59 -8.41
CA VAL A 255 -1.57 -4.17 -8.77
C VAL A 255 -1.35 -3.27 -7.56
N ILE A 256 -1.86 -3.65 -6.38
CA ILE A 256 -1.65 -2.87 -5.15
C ILE A 256 -0.17 -2.84 -4.77
N ASN A 257 0.51 -3.98 -4.81
CA ASN A 257 1.93 -4.06 -4.51
C ASN A 257 2.77 -3.28 -5.53
N LEU A 258 2.46 -3.41 -6.83
CA LEU A 258 3.12 -2.61 -7.88
C LEU A 258 2.99 -1.11 -7.60
N LEU A 259 1.79 -0.66 -7.22
CA LEU A 259 1.57 0.74 -6.86
C LEU A 259 2.43 1.17 -5.67
N LEU A 260 2.47 0.38 -4.59
CA LEU A 260 3.26 0.69 -3.40
C LEU A 260 4.76 0.73 -3.70
N GLU A 261 5.27 -0.21 -4.49
CA GLU A 261 6.67 -0.24 -4.91
C GLU A 261 7.03 0.96 -5.82
N LEU A 262 6.12 1.36 -6.72
CA LEU A 262 6.31 2.55 -7.54
C LEU A 262 6.28 3.84 -6.71
N LEU A 263 5.41 3.91 -5.69
CA LEU A 263 5.40 5.03 -4.74
C LEU A 263 6.72 5.10 -3.96
N GLU A 264 7.28 3.97 -3.53
CA GLU A 264 8.58 3.92 -2.85
C GLU A 264 9.75 4.26 -3.78
N ALA A 265 9.68 3.85 -5.05
CA ALA A 265 10.73 4.10 -6.04
C ALA A 265 10.79 5.57 -6.48
N MET A 266 9.65 6.24 -6.60
CA MET A 266 9.51 7.55 -7.24
C MET A 266 9.21 8.68 -6.25
N GLY A 267 8.72 8.35 -5.05
CA GLY A 267 8.45 9.28 -3.95
C GLY A 267 9.65 9.49 -3.02
#